data_68f038790d5d59ad404edbc7431ffb9d
#
_entry.id   68f038790d5d59ad404edbc7431ffb9d
#
_cell.length_a   1.000
_cell.length_b   1.000
_cell.length_c   1.000
_cell.angle_alpha   90.00
_cell.angle_beta   90.00
_cell.angle_gamma   90.00
#
_symmetry.space_group_name_H-M   'P 1'
#
loop_
_entity.id
_entity.type
_entity.pdbx_description
1 polymer ?
#
loop_
_entity_poly.entity_id
_entity_poly.type
_entity_poly.pdbx_seq_one_letter_code
_entity_poly.pdbx_strand_id
1 'polypeptide(L)' 'MASDTHQHLAMLRILYGACAAALDAFRAADNPVDEQLVIDLETMVTRTQDEIERLSADLAKAP' A
#
# COMPACT_ATOMS: atom_id res chain seq x y z
N MET A 1 6.72 16.51 -12.25
CA MET A 1 6.16 16.22 -13.57
C MET A 1 5.15 15.08 -13.48
N ALA A 2 4.15 15.09 -14.37
CA ALA A 2 3.07 14.09 -14.32
C ALA A 2 3.60 12.65 -14.48
N SER A 3 4.61 12.42 -15.34
CA SER A 3 5.16 11.09 -15.54
C SER A 3 5.80 10.53 -14.27
N ASP A 4 6.49 11.37 -13.49
CA ASP A 4 7.09 10.93 -12.23
C ASP A 4 6.01 10.57 -11.21
N THR A 5 4.94 11.34 -11.18
CA THR A 5 3.81 11.06 -10.29
C THR A 5 3.12 9.75 -10.69
N HIS A 6 2.95 9.51 -12.01
CA HIS A 6 2.37 8.26 -12.49
C HIS A 6 3.24 7.06 -12.14
N GLN A 7 4.57 7.18 -12.28
CA GLN A 7 5.49 6.13 -11.89
C GLN A 7 5.43 5.86 -10.38
N HIS A 8 5.39 6.91 -9.59
CA HIS A 8 5.28 6.80 -8.14
C HIS A 8 3.97 6.10 -7.76
N LEU A 9 2.87 6.49 -8.39
CA LEU A 9 1.57 5.87 -8.15
C LEU A 9 1.58 4.39 -8.52
N ALA A 10 2.18 4.03 -9.66
CA ALA A 10 2.29 2.64 -10.06
C ALA A 10 3.10 1.82 -9.05
N MET A 11 4.21 2.37 -8.56
CA MET A 11 5.01 1.73 -7.52
C MET A 11 4.21 1.51 -6.24
N LEU A 12 3.45 2.51 -5.82
CA LEU A 12 2.63 2.41 -4.61
C LEU A 12 1.56 1.32 -4.74
N ARG A 13 0.96 1.20 -5.93
CA ARG A 13 -0.03 0.15 -6.17
C ARG A 13 0.57 -1.24 -6.11
N ILE A 14 1.80 -1.41 -6.61
CA ILE A 14 2.52 -2.67 -6.51
C ILE A 14 2.84 -2.97 -5.05
N LEU A 15 3.35 -1.99 -4.32
CA LEU A 15 3.68 -2.12 -2.91
C LEU A 15 2.44 -2.47 -2.08
N TYR A 16 1.33 -1.78 -2.35
CA TYR A 16 0.06 -2.05 -1.68
C TYR A 16 -0.36 -3.51 -1.89
N GLY A 17 -0.32 -3.98 -3.14
CA GLY A 17 -0.69 -5.35 -3.46
C GLY A 17 0.20 -6.38 -2.78
N ALA A 18 1.50 -6.13 -2.76
CA ALA A 18 2.45 -7.04 -2.12
C ALA A 18 2.24 -7.07 -0.59
N CYS A 19 2.05 -5.91 0.04
CA CYS A 19 1.83 -5.84 1.49
C CYS A 19 0.50 -6.46 1.88
N ALA A 20 -0.55 -6.21 1.10
CA ALA A 20 -1.88 -6.79 1.37
C ALA A 20 -1.85 -8.31 1.22
N ALA A 21 -1.16 -8.82 0.20
CA ALA A 21 -1.01 -10.26 0.00
C ALA A 21 -0.22 -10.91 1.14
N ALA A 22 0.85 -10.24 1.59
CA ALA A 22 1.64 -10.73 2.72
C ALA A 22 0.79 -10.78 3.99
N LEU A 23 0.00 -9.75 4.25
CA LEU A 23 -0.87 -9.71 5.43
C LEU A 23 -1.90 -10.83 5.39
N ASP A 24 -2.54 -11.06 4.24
CA ASP A 24 -3.49 -12.15 4.06
C ASP A 24 -2.82 -13.51 4.29
N ALA A 25 -1.60 -13.69 3.79
CA ALA A 25 -0.86 -14.93 3.97
C ALA A 25 -0.54 -15.20 5.44
N PHE A 26 -0.15 -14.17 6.19
CA PHE A 26 0.12 -14.33 7.62
C PHE A 26 -1.14 -14.69 8.39
N ARG A 27 -2.27 -14.09 8.05
CA ARG A 27 -3.55 -14.40 8.70
C ARG A 27 -4.02 -15.82 8.36
N ALA A 28 -3.87 -16.23 7.09
CA ALA A 28 -4.29 -17.55 6.63
C ALA A 28 -3.44 -18.68 7.22
N ALA A 29 -2.16 -18.42 7.45
CA ALA A 29 -1.25 -19.43 7.98
C ALA A 29 -1.52 -19.77 9.44
N ASP A 30 -2.24 -18.91 10.15
CA ASP A 30 -2.57 -19.09 11.57
C ASP A 30 -1.33 -19.40 12.41
N ASN A 31 -0.20 -18.85 11.99
CA ASN A 31 1.06 -18.99 12.73
C ASN A 31 1.13 -17.88 13.78
N PRO A 32 1.71 -18.18 14.96
CA PRO A 32 1.98 -17.14 15.92
C PRO A 32 3.14 -16.26 15.48
N VAL A 33 2.94 -15.59 14.35
CA VAL A 33 3.87 -14.60 13.86
C VAL A 33 3.85 -13.44 14.85
N ASP A 34 4.96 -12.76 15.00
CA ASP A 34 5.05 -11.59 15.84
C ASP A 34 3.85 -10.66 15.56
N GLU A 35 3.03 -10.44 16.58
CA GLU A 35 1.86 -9.57 16.47
C GLU A 35 2.24 -8.18 15.99
N GLN A 36 3.43 -7.71 16.40
CA GLN A 36 3.93 -6.41 15.97
C GLN A 36 4.15 -6.36 14.46
N LEU A 37 4.61 -7.46 13.86
CA LEU A 37 4.79 -7.53 12.41
C LEU A 37 3.46 -7.38 11.68
N VAL A 38 2.41 -8.03 12.17
CA VAL A 38 1.07 -7.90 11.58
C VAL A 38 0.57 -6.46 11.69
N ILE A 39 0.72 -5.86 12.86
CA ILE A 39 0.32 -4.46 13.07
C ILE A 39 1.10 -3.53 12.14
N ASP A 40 2.40 -3.75 11.99
CA ASP A 40 3.24 -2.94 11.11
C ASP A 40 2.80 -3.08 9.66
N LEU A 41 2.46 -4.29 9.22
CA LEU A 41 1.95 -4.53 7.86
C LEU A 41 0.61 -3.83 7.64
N GLU A 42 -0.30 -3.91 8.62
CA GLU A 42 -1.59 -3.21 8.54
C GLU A 42 -1.39 -1.70 8.41
N THR A 43 -0.45 -1.15 9.19
CA THR A 43 -0.13 0.27 9.13
C THR A 43 0.43 0.65 7.76
N MET A 44 1.33 -0.17 7.21
CA MET A 44 1.90 0.08 5.89
C MET A 44 0.83 0.03 4.79
N VAL A 45 -0.07 -0.94 4.86
CA VAL A 45 -1.18 -1.05 3.90
C VAL A 45 -2.04 0.19 3.95
N THR A 46 -2.43 0.62 5.15
CA THR A 46 -3.27 1.81 5.32
C THR A 46 -2.59 3.07 4.80
N ARG A 47 -1.33 3.28 5.15
CA ARG A 47 -0.57 4.46 4.72
C ARG A 47 -0.38 4.47 3.20
N THR A 48 -0.09 3.31 2.63
CA THR A 48 0.09 3.19 1.19
C THR A 48 -1.21 3.49 0.45
N GLN A 49 -2.33 2.97 0.97
CA GLN A 49 -3.64 3.24 0.40
C GLN A 49 -3.97 4.74 0.45
N ASP A 50 -3.71 5.39 1.58
CA ASP A 50 -3.96 6.82 1.73
C ASP A 50 -3.12 7.64 0.74
N GLU A 51 -1.86 7.26 0.57
CA GLU A 51 -0.98 7.94 -0.39
C GLU A 51 -1.44 7.74 -1.82
N ILE A 52 -1.90 6.54 -2.17
CA ILE A 52 -2.47 6.25 -3.50
C ILE A 52 -3.69 7.15 -3.75
N GLU A 53 -4.58 7.24 -2.78
CA GLU A 53 -5.78 8.07 -2.90
C GLU A 53 -5.42 9.56 -3.07
N ARG A 54 -4.43 10.02 -2.29
CA ARG A 54 -3.98 11.41 -2.38
C ARG A 54 -3.38 11.73 -3.74
N LEU A 55 -2.50 10.86 -4.24
CA LEU A 55 -1.87 11.07 -5.54
C LEU A 55 -2.88 10.95 -6.68
N SER A 56 -3.82 10.01 -6.57
CA SER A 56 -4.87 9.85 -7.57
C SER A 56 -5.75 11.11 -7.63
N ALA A 57 -6.07 11.68 -6.49
CA ALA A 57 -6.85 12.91 -6.42
C ALA A 57 -6.07 14.08 -7.02
N ASP A 58 -4.77 14.17 -6.74
CA ASP A 58 -3.93 15.24 -7.31
C ASP A 58 -3.86 15.14 -8.83
N LEU A 59 -3.71 13.92 -9.37
CA LEU A 59 -3.70 13.71 -10.82
C LEU A 59 -5.04 14.06 -11.45
N ALA A 60 -6.13 13.76 -10.77
CA ALA A 60 -7.47 14.08 -11.26
C ALA A 60 -7.71 15.59 -11.33
N LYS A 61 -7.03 16.37 -10.49
CA LYS A 61 -7.13 17.82 -10.47
C LYS A 61 -6.20 18.51 -11.47
N ALA A 62 -5.21 17.78 -11.99
CA ALA A 62 -4.26 18.35 -12.93
C ALA A 62 -4.97 18.74 -14.23
N PRO A 63 -4.65 19.93 -14.79
CA PRO A 63 -5.24 20.35 -16.03
C PRO A 63 -4.78 19.51 -17.23
#